data_79f36bc587ec7053cad6105bc7a32704
#
_entry.id   79f36bc587ec7053cad6105bc7a32704
#
_cell.length_a   1.000
_cell.length_b   1.000
_cell.length_c   1.000
_cell.angle_alpha   90.00
_cell.angle_beta   90.00
_cell.angle_gamma   90.00
#
_symmetry.space_group_name_H-M   'P 1'
#
loop_
_entity.id
_entity.type
_entity.pdbx_description
1 polymer ?
#
loop_
_entity_poly.entity_id
_entity_poly.type
_entity_poly.pdbx_seq_one_letter_code
_entity_poly.pdbx_strand_id
1 'polypeptide(L)'
;MNRIIEWFARNRVAANLLAAFIVVAGLLAIPKIKQEVFPEFDSNWVMIEVPYPGAAPEEVEKAICARVEQAVQGLGGVKQMVSTAAEGMGVVAIELLPHTDGKKFLDEAKSKVDAIETFPDEAEKHKISEIIIRKQVINVAVSGEVGERALKRAGQRVRDEL
;
A
#
# COMPACT_ATOMS: atom_id res chain seq x y z
N MET A 1 42.66 9.61 -18.11
CA MET A 1 42.54 8.96 -16.79
C MET A 1 43.88 8.82 -16.05
N ASN A 2 45.00 8.62 -16.73
CA ASN A 2 46.29 8.37 -16.09
C ASN A 2 46.89 9.55 -15.29
N ARG A 3 46.66 10.81 -15.69
CA ARG A 3 47.27 11.99 -15.02
C ARG A 3 46.81 12.21 -13.58
N ILE A 4 45.56 11.85 -13.26
CA ILE A 4 45.03 11.98 -11.89
C ILE A 4 45.67 10.92 -10.99
N ILE A 5 45.73 9.68 -11.48
CA ILE A 5 46.35 8.58 -10.73
C ILE A 5 47.83 8.84 -10.47
N GLU A 6 48.56 9.32 -11.47
CA GLU A 6 49.99 9.68 -11.37
C GLU A 6 50.20 10.82 -10.38
N TRP A 7 49.30 11.84 -10.36
CA TRP A 7 49.38 12.96 -9.41
C TRP A 7 49.18 12.45 -7.98
N PHE A 8 48.17 11.58 -7.71
CA PHE A 8 47.98 11.00 -6.38
C PHE A 8 49.11 10.07 -5.96
N ALA A 9 49.71 9.31 -6.90
CA ALA A 9 50.88 8.46 -6.63
C ALA A 9 52.14 9.29 -6.19
N ARG A 10 52.28 10.49 -6.74
CA ARG A 10 53.38 11.41 -6.36
C ARG A 10 53.10 12.19 -5.05
N ASN A 11 51.82 12.47 -4.74
CA ASN A 11 51.40 13.24 -3.58
C ASN A 11 50.84 12.34 -2.46
N ARG A 12 51.73 11.73 -1.68
CA ARG A 12 51.34 10.82 -0.56
C ARG A 12 50.44 11.50 0.46
N VAL A 13 50.64 12.79 0.73
CA VAL A 13 49.82 13.57 1.67
C VAL A 13 48.39 13.71 1.15
N ALA A 14 48.22 14.05 -0.12
CA ALA A 14 46.91 14.18 -0.74
C ALA A 14 46.16 12.84 -0.77
N ALA A 15 46.89 11.73 -1.08
CA ALA A 15 46.33 10.40 -1.05
C ALA A 15 45.83 9.98 0.34
N ASN A 16 46.64 10.23 1.37
CA ASN A 16 46.28 9.92 2.77
C ASN A 16 45.12 10.78 3.28
N LEU A 17 45.10 12.09 2.93
CA LEU A 17 43.98 12.96 3.27
C LEU A 17 42.66 12.49 2.60
N LEU A 18 42.72 12.09 1.34
CA LEU A 18 41.56 11.57 0.65
C LEU A 18 41.08 10.27 1.30
N ALA A 19 42.00 9.36 1.61
CA ALA A 19 41.67 8.13 2.31
C ALA A 19 41.02 8.37 3.67
N ALA A 20 41.62 9.28 4.47
CA ALA A 20 41.06 9.68 5.77
C ALA A 20 39.66 10.30 5.63
N PHE A 21 39.45 11.16 4.62
CA PHE A 21 38.18 11.78 4.34
C PHE A 21 37.10 10.71 3.99
N ILE A 22 37.43 9.72 3.15
CA ILE A 22 36.51 8.64 2.79
C ILE A 22 36.13 7.82 4.03
N VAL A 23 37.12 7.49 4.89
CA VAL A 23 36.87 6.70 6.10
C VAL A 23 35.96 7.49 7.06
N VAL A 24 36.28 8.76 7.31
CA VAL A 24 35.48 9.62 8.20
C VAL A 24 34.06 9.82 7.64
N ALA A 25 33.93 10.09 6.34
CA ALA A 25 32.63 10.23 5.70
C ALA A 25 31.80 8.93 5.77
N GLY A 26 32.47 7.77 5.58
CA GLY A 26 31.83 6.47 5.74
C GLY A 26 31.31 6.22 7.15
N LEU A 27 32.14 6.49 8.17
CA LEU A 27 31.73 6.37 9.59
C LEU A 27 30.56 7.29 9.96
N LEU A 28 30.54 8.52 9.44
CA LEU A 28 29.45 9.47 9.67
C LEU A 28 28.16 9.09 8.88
N ALA A 29 28.28 8.31 7.84
CA ALA A 29 27.13 7.84 7.06
C ALA A 29 26.39 6.66 7.73
N ILE A 30 27.09 5.82 8.51
CA ILE A 30 26.52 4.64 9.16
C ILE A 30 25.21 4.94 9.94
N PRO A 31 25.18 5.94 10.85
CA PRO A 31 23.96 6.22 11.62
C PRO A 31 22.83 6.84 10.78
N LYS A 32 23.12 7.28 9.56
CA LYS A 32 22.12 7.87 8.65
C LYS A 32 21.50 6.87 7.69
N ILE A 33 22.00 5.64 7.66
CA ILE A 33 21.42 4.57 6.82
C ILE A 33 20.09 4.15 7.45
N LYS A 34 18.98 4.48 6.80
CA LYS A 34 17.66 3.99 7.16
C LYS A 34 17.60 2.50 6.82
N GLN A 35 17.64 1.65 7.84
CA GLN A 35 17.52 0.21 7.66
C GLN A 35 16.03 -0.16 7.61
N GLU A 36 15.53 -0.45 6.43
CA GLU A 36 14.18 -0.97 6.24
C GLU A 36 14.27 -2.51 6.14
N VAL A 37 13.72 -3.20 7.13
CA VAL A 37 13.68 -4.68 7.15
C VAL A 37 12.66 -5.20 6.14
N PHE A 38 11.60 -4.43 5.90
CA PHE A 38 10.61 -4.70 4.86
C PHE A 38 10.36 -3.39 4.10
N PRO A 39 10.49 -3.39 2.76
CA PRO A 39 10.09 -2.24 1.97
C PRO A 39 8.61 -1.96 2.22
N GLU A 40 8.28 -0.73 2.58
CA GLU A 40 6.90 -0.28 2.64
C GLU A 40 6.39 -0.25 1.20
N PHE A 41 5.64 -1.27 0.81
CA PHE A 41 4.84 -1.21 -0.39
C PHE A 41 3.61 -0.38 -0.03
N ASP A 42 3.59 0.87 -0.39
CA ASP A 42 2.36 1.68 -0.45
C ASP A 42 1.50 1.11 -1.59
N SER A 43 0.95 -0.06 -1.34
CA SER A 43 -0.03 -0.66 -2.26
C SER A 43 -1.37 -0.01 -1.97
N ASN A 44 -1.58 1.16 -2.54
CA ASN A 44 -2.87 1.83 -2.49
C ASN A 44 -3.80 1.11 -3.46
N TRP A 45 -4.55 0.15 -2.96
CA TRP A 45 -5.59 -0.54 -3.72
C TRP A 45 -6.96 -0.06 -3.28
N VAL A 46 -7.81 0.23 -4.25
CA VAL A 46 -9.23 0.48 -4.02
C VAL A 46 -10.02 -0.68 -4.60
N MET A 47 -10.92 -1.24 -3.81
CA MET A 47 -11.78 -2.35 -4.19
C MET A 47 -13.22 -1.90 -4.27
N ILE A 48 -13.87 -2.22 -5.37
CA ILE A 48 -15.28 -1.97 -5.65
C ILE A 48 -15.95 -3.33 -5.76
N GLU A 49 -16.86 -3.62 -4.84
CA GLU A 49 -17.64 -4.85 -4.77
C GLU A 49 -19.09 -4.53 -5.09
N VAL A 50 -19.66 -5.28 -6.04
CA VAL A 50 -21.08 -5.16 -6.39
C VAL A 50 -21.72 -6.55 -6.34
N PRO A 51 -22.55 -6.82 -5.33
CA PRO A 51 -23.31 -8.06 -5.27
C PRO A 51 -24.40 -8.07 -6.36
N TYR A 52 -24.50 -9.20 -7.06
CA TYR A 52 -25.58 -9.46 -8.03
C TYR A 52 -26.09 -10.89 -7.84
N PRO A 53 -26.93 -11.11 -6.81
CA PRO A 53 -27.38 -12.45 -6.41
C PRO A 53 -28.06 -13.20 -7.56
N GLY A 54 -27.68 -14.47 -7.74
CA GLY A 54 -28.27 -15.35 -8.74
C GLY A 54 -27.72 -15.18 -10.15
N ALA A 55 -26.87 -14.20 -10.42
CA ALA A 55 -26.29 -14.00 -11.73
C ALA A 55 -25.10 -14.95 -11.98
N ALA A 56 -25.03 -15.51 -13.20
CA ALA A 56 -23.85 -16.27 -13.64
C ALA A 56 -22.62 -15.36 -13.83
N PRO A 57 -21.38 -15.88 -13.74
CA PRO A 57 -20.17 -15.08 -13.90
C PRO A 57 -20.12 -14.24 -15.18
N GLU A 58 -20.60 -14.77 -16.31
CA GLU A 58 -20.65 -14.05 -17.58
C GLU A 58 -21.62 -12.85 -17.56
N GLU A 59 -22.70 -12.94 -16.81
CA GLU A 59 -23.66 -11.87 -16.62
C GLU A 59 -23.06 -10.79 -15.69
N VAL A 60 -22.42 -11.23 -14.61
CA VAL A 60 -21.70 -10.33 -13.69
C VAL A 60 -20.61 -9.57 -14.42
N GLU A 61 -19.82 -10.22 -15.28
CA GLU A 61 -18.78 -9.56 -16.07
C GLU A 61 -19.38 -8.45 -16.95
N LYS A 62 -20.41 -8.76 -17.72
CA LYS A 62 -21.01 -7.84 -18.70
C LYS A 62 -21.84 -6.73 -18.03
N ALA A 63 -22.64 -7.10 -17.03
CA ALA A 63 -23.59 -6.18 -16.41
C ALA A 63 -22.97 -5.34 -15.30
N ILE A 64 -21.94 -5.83 -14.62
CA ILE A 64 -21.31 -5.17 -13.46
C ILE A 64 -19.89 -4.74 -13.78
N CYS A 65 -18.96 -5.69 -13.98
CA CYS A 65 -17.53 -5.39 -14.09
C CYS A 65 -17.22 -4.41 -15.21
N ALA A 66 -17.70 -4.67 -16.42
CA ALA A 66 -17.46 -3.80 -17.58
C ALA A 66 -17.98 -2.38 -17.38
N ARG A 67 -19.11 -2.20 -16.68
CA ARG A 67 -19.69 -0.88 -16.41
C ARG A 67 -18.93 -0.11 -15.35
N VAL A 68 -18.50 -0.79 -14.29
CA VAL A 68 -17.63 -0.20 -13.25
C VAL A 68 -16.28 0.21 -13.88
N GLU A 69 -15.64 -0.66 -14.66
CA GLU A 69 -14.40 -0.35 -15.37
C GLU A 69 -14.54 0.90 -16.23
N GLN A 70 -15.59 0.96 -17.04
CA GLN A 70 -15.87 2.11 -17.91
C GLN A 70 -16.06 3.41 -17.10
N ALA A 71 -16.73 3.34 -15.96
CA ALA A 71 -16.97 4.50 -15.11
C ALA A 71 -15.69 5.04 -14.47
N VAL A 72 -14.77 4.14 -14.06
CA VAL A 72 -13.55 4.52 -13.35
C VAL A 72 -12.33 4.68 -14.26
N GLN A 73 -12.37 4.21 -15.49
CA GLN A 73 -11.24 4.28 -16.45
C GLN A 73 -10.74 5.71 -16.72
N GLY A 74 -11.63 6.70 -16.58
CA GLY A 74 -11.29 8.12 -16.76
C GLY A 74 -10.67 8.81 -15.53
N LEU A 75 -10.54 8.12 -14.40
CA LEU A 75 -9.97 8.69 -13.19
C LEU A 75 -8.44 8.73 -13.27
N GLY A 76 -7.85 9.83 -12.80
CA GLY A 76 -6.40 9.98 -12.75
C GLY A 76 -5.79 9.13 -11.63
N GLY A 77 -4.55 8.68 -11.82
CA GLY A 77 -3.80 7.96 -10.79
C GLY A 77 -3.98 6.44 -10.80
N VAL A 78 -4.70 5.86 -11.75
CA VAL A 78 -4.81 4.41 -11.94
C VAL A 78 -3.52 3.86 -12.54
N LYS A 79 -2.91 2.88 -11.89
CA LYS A 79 -1.76 2.12 -12.40
C LYS A 79 -2.22 0.86 -13.13
N GLN A 80 -3.12 0.11 -12.50
CA GLN A 80 -3.64 -1.14 -13.01
C GLN A 80 -5.05 -1.36 -12.46
N MET A 81 -5.90 -2.02 -13.26
CA MET A 81 -7.24 -2.43 -12.87
C MET A 81 -7.40 -3.93 -13.16
N VAL A 82 -7.94 -4.66 -12.21
CA VAL A 82 -8.20 -6.09 -12.32
C VAL A 82 -9.63 -6.34 -11.88
N SER A 83 -10.42 -6.95 -12.76
CA SER A 83 -11.81 -7.30 -12.47
C SER A 83 -11.96 -8.82 -12.33
N THR A 84 -12.77 -9.21 -11.40
CA THR A 84 -13.11 -10.60 -11.12
C THR A 84 -14.62 -10.74 -11.08
N ALA A 85 -15.17 -11.55 -11.97
CA ALA A 85 -16.56 -11.91 -11.98
C ALA A 85 -16.73 -13.32 -11.39
N ALA A 86 -17.43 -13.42 -10.28
CA ALA A 86 -17.81 -14.66 -9.64
C ALA A 86 -19.34 -14.79 -9.65
N GLU A 87 -19.86 -15.98 -9.35
CA GLU A 87 -21.30 -16.18 -9.22
C GLU A 87 -21.87 -15.27 -8.13
N GLY A 88 -22.79 -14.39 -8.51
CA GLY A 88 -23.44 -13.45 -7.61
C GLY A 88 -22.59 -12.27 -7.15
N MET A 89 -21.36 -12.07 -7.62
CA MET A 89 -20.48 -11.00 -7.15
C MET A 89 -19.51 -10.50 -8.22
N GLY A 90 -19.51 -9.19 -8.47
CA GLY A 90 -18.49 -8.50 -9.26
C GLY A 90 -17.52 -7.74 -8.36
N VAL A 91 -16.22 -7.89 -8.60
CA VAL A 91 -15.17 -7.20 -7.85
C VAL A 91 -14.23 -6.53 -8.84
N VAL A 92 -14.01 -5.23 -8.66
CA VAL A 92 -13.02 -4.46 -9.43
C VAL A 92 -11.98 -3.91 -8.46
N ALA A 93 -10.76 -4.40 -8.59
CA ALA A 93 -9.61 -3.96 -7.79
C ALA A 93 -8.74 -3.01 -8.63
N ILE A 94 -8.44 -1.84 -8.08
CA ILE A 94 -7.71 -0.77 -8.75
C ILE A 94 -6.44 -0.49 -7.96
N GLU A 95 -5.29 -0.70 -8.58
CA GLU A 95 -3.99 -0.29 -8.05
C GLU A 95 -3.73 1.16 -8.43
N LEU A 96 -3.42 1.99 -7.45
CA LEU A 96 -3.10 3.39 -7.67
C LEU A 96 -1.60 3.60 -7.88
N LEU A 97 -1.25 4.64 -8.60
CA LEU A 97 0.13 5.10 -8.73
C LEU A 97 0.66 5.58 -7.38
N PRO A 98 1.98 5.43 -7.11
CA PRO A 98 2.61 5.99 -5.93
C PRO A 98 2.29 7.49 -5.79
N HIS A 99 2.06 7.94 -4.56
CA HIS A 99 1.73 9.34 -4.23
C HIS A 99 0.32 9.79 -4.66
N THR A 100 -0.54 8.89 -5.13
CA THR A 100 -1.97 9.21 -5.36
C THR A 100 -2.69 9.23 -4.01
N ASP A 101 -3.48 10.28 -3.76
CA ASP A 101 -4.33 10.35 -2.57
C ASP A 101 -5.48 9.33 -2.68
N GLY A 102 -5.36 8.23 -1.92
CA GLY A 102 -6.33 7.14 -1.93
C GLY A 102 -7.73 7.56 -1.50
N LYS A 103 -7.84 8.50 -0.54
CA LYS A 103 -9.15 8.99 -0.08
C LYS A 103 -9.86 9.81 -1.16
N LYS A 104 -9.12 10.72 -1.81
CA LYS A 104 -9.65 11.52 -2.90
C LYS A 104 -10.10 10.62 -4.05
N PHE A 105 -9.26 9.64 -4.43
CA PHE A 105 -9.62 8.67 -5.46
C PHE A 105 -10.86 7.86 -5.09
N LEU A 106 -10.98 7.41 -3.84
CA LEU A 106 -12.13 6.67 -3.35
C LEU A 106 -13.43 7.50 -3.48
N ASP A 107 -13.40 8.78 -3.11
CA ASP A 107 -14.56 9.68 -3.20
C ASP A 107 -14.96 9.92 -4.66
N GLU A 108 -13.97 10.12 -5.56
CA GLU A 108 -14.21 10.27 -6.99
C GLU A 108 -14.75 8.97 -7.62
N ALA A 109 -14.17 7.82 -7.30
CA ALA A 109 -14.63 6.51 -7.75
C ALA A 109 -16.06 6.24 -7.27
N LYS A 110 -16.35 6.54 -6.01
CA LYS A 110 -17.70 6.42 -5.46
C LYS A 110 -18.71 7.28 -6.21
N SER A 111 -18.38 8.54 -6.47
CA SER A 111 -19.26 9.43 -7.24
C SER A 111 -19.52 8.91 -8.65
N LYS A 112 -18.52 8.31 -9.31
CA LYS A 112 -18.65 7.74 -10.65
C LYS A 112 -19.48 6.46 -10.67
N VAL A 113 -19.28 5.58 -9.67
CA VAL A 113 -20.03 4.33 -9.58
C VAL A 113 -21.48 4.58 -9.13
N ASP A 114 -21.72 5.53 -8.21
CA ASP A 114 -23.06 5.98 -7.81
C ASP A 114 -23.86 6.57 -9.00
N ALA A 115 -23.17 7.10 -10.00
CA ALA A 115 -23.78 7.67 -11.21
C ALA A 115 -24.14 6.62 -12.29
N ILE A 116 -23.84 5.34 -12.08
CA ILE A 116 -24.18 4.27 -13.03
C ILE A 116 -25.67 3.92 -12.88
N GLU A 117 -26.49 4.47 -13.77
CA GLU A 117 -27.95 4.20 -13.80
C GLU A 117 -28.29 2.87 -14.48
N THR A 118 -27.31 2.20 -15.09
CA THR A 118 -27.54 1.02 -15.94
C THR A 118 -27.25 -0.31 -15.24
N PHE A 119 -27.08 -0.32 -13.92
CA PHE A 119 -27.02 -1.57 -13.18
C PHE A 119 -28.35 -2.32 -13.24
N PRO A 120 -28.33 -3.66 -13.24
CA PRO A 120 -29.57 -4.46 -13.10
C PRO A 120 -30.30 -4.11 -11.81
N ASP A 121 -31.65 -4.17 -11.84
CA ASP A 121 -32.48 -3.89 -10.67
C ASP A 121 -32.23 -4.87 -9.50
N GLU A 122 -31.76 -6.09 -9.82
CA GLU A 122 -31.43 -7.13 -8.86
C GLU A 122 -30.03 -6.95 -8.25
N ALA A 123 -29.20 -6.06 -8.80
CA ALA A 123 -27.90 -5.77 -8.23
C ALA A 123 -28.06 -4.99 -6.92
N GLU A 124 -27.36 -5.45 -5.89
CA GLU A 124 -27.36 -4.78 -4.60
C GLU A 124 -26.43 -3.55 -4.59
N LYS A 125 -26.56 -2.75 -3.53
CA LYS A 125 -25.73 -1.56 -3.38
C LYS A 125 -24.25 -1.92 -3.33
N HIS A 126 -23.46 -1.29 -4.19
CA HIS A 126 -22.03 -1.48 -4.25
C HIS A 126 -21.32 -1.00 -2.96
N LYS A 127 -20.20 -1.62 -2.65
CA LYS A 127 -19.31 -1.25 -1.55
C LYS A 127 -17.94 -0.89 -2.12
N ILE A 128 -17.46 0.30 -1.76
CA ILE A 128 -16.13 0.75 -2.15
C ILE A 128 -15.28 0.88 -0.89
N SER A 129 -14.11 0.29 -0.91
CA SER A 129 -13.18 0.30 0.22
C SER A 129 -11.73 0.38 -0.24
N GLU A 130 -10.90 1.04 0.55
CA GLU A 130 -9.45 1.00 0.41
C GLU A 130 -8.92 -0.28 1.06
N ILE A 131 -8.06 -1.02 0.34
CA ILE A 131 -7.38 -2.19 0.89
C ILE A 131 -6.17 -1.71 1.66
N ILE A 132 -6.31 -1.61 2.97
CA ILE A 132 -5.20 -1.32 3.87
C ILE A 132 -4.57 -2.64 4.29
N ILE A 133 -3.37 -2.94 3.79
CA ILE A 133 -2.60 -4.11 4.23
C ILE A 133 -2.02 -3.80 5.61
N ARG A 134 -2.73 -4.22 6.66
CA ARG A 134 -2.22 -4.12 8.03
C ARG A 134 -1.26 -5.28 8.29
N LYS A 135 0.03 -4.98 8.34
CA LYS A 135 1.04 -5.96 8.80
C LYS A 135 1.16 -5.89 10.31
N GLN A 136 1.11 -7.05 10.95
CA GLN A 136 1.40 -7.15 12.37
C GLN A 136 2.90 -6.94 12.60
N VAL A 137 3.26 -5.85 13.25
CA VAL A 137 4.67 -5.43 13.44
C VAL A 137 5.24 -6.01 14.73
N ILE A 138 4.44 -6.09 15.80
CA ILE A 138 4.85 -6.54 17.12
C ILE A 138 3.75 -7.41 17.75
N ASN A 139 4.19 -8.48 18.40
CA ASN A 139 3.38 -9.26 19.34
C ASN A 139 3.93 -9.05 20.74
N VAL A 140 3.13 -8.47 21.64
CA VAL A 140 3.49 -8.30 23.03
C VAL A 140 2.70 -9.32 23.87
N ALA A 141 3.40 -10.25 24.50
CA ALA A 141 2.81 -11.19 25.44
C ALA A 141 2.93 -10.65 26.88
N VAL A 142 1.80 -10.46 27.53
CA VAL A 142 1.75 -10.05 28.94
C VAL A 142 1.42 -11.27 29.79
N SER A 143 2.33 -11.68 30.67
CA SER A 143 2.16 -12.82 31.56
C SER A 143 2.50 -12.46 32.99
N GLY A 144 1.92 -13.16 33.98
CA GLY A 144 2.20 -12.95 35.38
C GLY A 144 1.26 -13.76 36.26
N GLU A 145 1.66 -14.03 37.52
CA GLU A 145 0.85 -14.72 38.51
C GLU A 145 -0.20 -13.80 39.17
N VAL A 146 -1.05 -13.19 38.33
CA VAL A 146 -2.12 -12.28 38.77
C VAL A 146 -3.43 -12.69 38.13
N GLY A 147 -4.54 -12.31 38.74
CA GLY A 147 -5.86 -12.68 38.24
C GLY A 147 -6.10 -12.15 36.80
N GLU A 148 -6.89 -12.88 36.01
CA GLU A 148 -7.20 -12.60 34.58
C GLU A 148 -7.61 -11.14 34.30
N ARG A 149 -8.40 -10.56 35.25
CA ARG A 149 -8.84 -9.14 35.09
C ARG A 149 -7.69 -8.16 35.22
N ALA A 150 -6.64 -8.48 35.97
CA ALA A 150 -5.44 -7.63 36.10
C ALA A 150 -4.58 -7.74 34.84
N LEU A 151 -4.38 -8.96 34.31
CA LEU A 151 -3.69 -9.21 33.05
C LEU A 151 -4.37 -8.49 31.87
N LYS A 152 -5.70 -8.58 31.79
CA LYS A 152 -6.46 -7.90 30.73
C LYS A 152 -6.29 -6.38 30.80
N ARG A 153 -6.31 -5.78 31.99
CA ARG A 153 -6.09 -4.34 32.18
C ARG A 153 -4.66 -3.94 31.82
N ALA A 154 -3.66 -4.76 32.19
CA ALA A 154 -2.27 -4.52 31.81
C ALA A 154 -2.07 -4.58 30.28
N GLY A 155 -2.64 -5.59 29.63
CA GLY A 155 -2.60 -5.71 28.17
C GLY A 155 -3.30 -4.57 27.44
N GLN A 156 -4.43 -4.06 27.97
CA GLN A 156 -5.10 -2.89 27.41
C GLN A 156 -4.24 -1.62 27.54
N ARG A 157 -3.60 -1.42 28.68
CA ARG A 157 -2.70 -0.27 28.91
C ARG A 157 -1.50 -0.30 27.96
N VAL A 158 -0.85 -1.46 27.80
CA VAL A 158 0.27 -1.63 26.86
C VAL A 158 -0.17 -1.33 25.43
N ARG A 159 -1.37 -1.78 25.03
CA ARG A 159 -1.93 -1.50 23.70
C ARG A 159 -2.19 -0.01 23.48
N ASP A 160 -2.64 0.70 24.50
CA ASP A 160 -3.03 2.12 24.41
C ASP A 160 -1.80 3.06 24.49
N GLU A 161 -0.62 2.52 24.91
CA GLU A 161 0.68 3.24 25.00
C GLU A 161 1.61 2.96 23.79
N LEU A 162 1.26 2.00 22.90
CA LEU A 162 1.99 1.67 21.66
C LEU A 162 1.39 2.36 20.44
#